data_d54cc7dee7ff91913fec850bfda71da1
#
_entry.id   d54cc7dee7ff91913fec850bfda71da1
#
_cell.length_a   1.000
_cell.length_b   1.000
_cell.length_c   1.000
_cell.angle_alpha   90.00
_cell.angle_beta   90.00
_cell.angle_gamma   90.00
#
_symmetry.space_group_name_H-M   'P 1'
#
loop_
_entity.id
_entity.type
_entity.pdbx_description
1 polymer ?
#
loop_
_entity_poly.entity_id
_entity_poly.type
_entity_poly.pdbx_seq_one_letter_code
_entity_poly.pdbx_strand_id
1 'polypeptide(L)'
;MTYSLAGQTITAPDAGGHGLDMSNGQDWLVEDCLIDLSACPLGQLDEAVGVVWGSSAVFRRCVIRGAGKLVLCGSGDTDKLNVERGKTVTFEDCILEDFGRRGPEAQSGMRVMLRGCLIRNWGAPARFDVRSFAAWAHHGGSIEAVDCVFDQPRFWRGWRIMLRDWLAHIGQSWNDEGPRGLLRPANWLPGVCRGLVATAGGQVRAANCHATRWWIRLEGHRGLRMGRKEAFAVVERRERLRAELTGRFPAAACLGR
;
A
#
# COMPACT_ATOMS: atom_id res chain seq x y z
N MET A 1 1.62 21.58 14.98
CA MET A 1 0.32 21.16 15.52
C MET A 1 0.03 19.78 14.97
N THR A 2 -0.35 18.82 15.79
CA THR A 2 -0.63 17.43 15.34
C THR A 2 -2.13 17.22 15.33
N TYR A 3 -2.67 16.77 14.20
CA TYR A 3 -4.05 16.29 14.13
C TYR A 3 -4.12 14.85 14.62
N SER A 4 -5.13 14.55 15.43
CA SER A 4 -5.37 13.18 15.93
C SER A 4 -6.73 12.68 15.51
N LEU A 5 -6.77 11.47 14.97
CA LEU A 5 -7.98 10.75 14.60
C LEU A 5 -7.92 9.36 15.25
N ALA A 6 -8.85 9.07 16.15
CA ALA A 6 -8.84 7.80 16.86
C ALA A 6 -10.23 7.15 16.88
N GLY A 7 -10.27 5.84 16.73
CA GLY A 7 -11.49 5.03 16.81
C GLY A 7 -12.54 5.37 15.75
N GLN A 8 -12.16 5.90 14.60
CA GLN A 8 -13.08 6.32 13.54
C GLN A 8 -13.25 5.26 12.47
N THR A 9 -14.44 5.25 11.86
CA THR A 9 -14.69 4.50 10.63
C THR A 9 -14.93 5.46 9.48
N ILE A 10 -14.14 5.31 8.42
CA ILE A 10 -14.25 6.06 7.18
C ILE A 10 -14.66 5.08 6.09
N THR A 11 -15.87 5.24 5.55
CA THR A 11 -16.43 4.35 4.52
C THR A 11 -16.86 5.07 3.24
N ALA A 12 -16.70 6.40 3.22
CA ALA A 12 -17.01 7.22 2.06
C ALA A 12 -15.82 8.16 1.76
N PRO A 13 -15.55 8.44 0.49
CA PRO A 13 -14.55 9.42 0.12
C PRO A 13 -15.01 10.84 0.50
N ASP A 14 -14.02 11.70 0.72
CA ASP A 14 -14.21 13.15 0.84
C ASP A 14 -14.56 13.80 -0.51
N ALA A 15 -14.68 15.12 -0.53
CA ALA A 15 -14.96 15.89 -1.74
C ALA A 15 -13.84 15.79 -2.80
N GLY A 16 -12.62 15.42 -2.41
CA GLY A 16 -11.47 15.18 -3.29
C GLY A 16 -11.40 13.76 -3.84
N GLY A 17 -12.32 12.88 -3.43
CA GLY A 17 -12.33 11.47 -3.81
C GLY A 17 -11.41 10.57 -2.98
N HIS A 18 -10.87 11.08 -1.86
CA HIS A 18 -10.00 10.34 -0.94
C HIS A 18 -10.74 9.93 0.33
N GLY A 19 -10.36 8.83 0.93
CA GLY A 19 -10.89 8.45 2.25
C GLY A 19 -10.37 9.36 3.36
N LEU A 20 -9.14 9.81 3.23
CA LEU A 20 -8.51 10.71 4.20
C LEU A 20 -7.45 11.58 3.48
N ASP A 21 -7.69 12.88 3.41
CA ASP A 21 -6.74 13.86 2.88
C ASP A 21 -5.92 14.49 4.01
N MET A 22 -4.61 14.25 3.97
CA MET A 22 -3.62 14.77 4.92
C MET A 22 -2.61 15.69 4.22
N SER A 23 -3.03 16.43 3.21
CA SER A 23 -2.16 17.30 2.39
C SER A 23 -2.00 18.72 2.94
N ASN A 24 -2.37 18.95 4.19
CA ASN A 24 -2.42 20.29 4.80
C ASN A 24 -1.10 20.75 5.46
N GLY A 25 0.00 20.01 5.30
CA GLY A 25 1.30 20.33 5.90
C GLY A 25 1.41 20.09 7.41
N GLN A 26 0.37 19.53 8.03
CA GLN A 26 0.32 19.20 9.45
C GLN A 26 0.78 17.76 9.68
N ASP A 27 1.25 17.47 10.89
CA ASP A 27 1.53 16.09 11.29
C ASP A 27 0.24 15.39 11.76
N TRP A 28 0.08 14.13 11.42
CA TRP A 28 -1.13 13.35 11.70
C TRP A 28 -0.85 12.12 12.56
N LEU A 29 -1.75 11.82 13.49
CA LEU A 29 -1.80 10.57 14.23
C LEU A 29 -3.17 9.93 14.02
N VAL A 30 -3.19 8.74 13.41
CA VAL A 30 -4.40 7.97 13.09
C VAL A 30 -4.31 6.65 13.82
N GLU A 31 -5.17 6.42 14.81
CA GLU A 31 -5.11 5.25 15.69
C GLU A 31 -6.44 4.51 15.75
N ASP A 32 -6.37 3.19 15.78
CA ASP A 32 -7.54 2.31 15.93
C ASP A 32 -8.67 2.62 14.95
N CYS A 33 -8.33 2.98 13.70
CA CYS A 33 -9.29 3.38 12.68
C CYS A 33 -9.52 2.26 11.65
N LEU A 34 -10.78 2.18 11.18
CA LEU A 34 -11.16 1.43 10.00
C LEU A 34 -11.35 2.40 8.84
N ILE A 35 -10.50 2.31 7.80
CA ILE A 35 -10.65 3.06 6.55
C ILE A 35 -10.99 2.05 5.46
N ASP A 36 -12.26 1.94 5.14
CA ASP A 36 -12.82 0.92 4.25
C ASP A 36 -13.62 1.55 3.11
N LEU A 37 -12.97 1.66 1.96
CA LEU A 37 -13.61 2.17 0.75
C LEU A 37 -14.02 1.06 -0.22
N SER A 38 -14.06 -0.20 0.21
CA SER A 38 -14.37 -1.34 -0.65
C SER A 38 -15.80 -1.34 -1.20
N ALA A 39 -16.73 -0.67 -0.53
CA ALA A 39 -18.11 -0.51 -0.98
C ALA A 39 -18.31 0.66 -1.97
N CYS A 40 -17.31 1.53 -2.15
CA CYS A 40 -17.42 2.67 -3.05
C CYS A 40 -17.23 2.24 -4.51
N PRO A 41 -17.96 2.85 -5.47
CA PRO A 41 -17.81 2.54 -6.88
C PRO A 41 -16.39 2.81 -7.36
N LEU A 42 -15.74 1.80 -7.92
CA LEU A 42 -14.33 1.84 -8.38
C LEU A 42 -14.03 2.98 -9.37
N GLY A 43 -15.04 3.59 -10.00
CA GLY A 43 -14.87 4.70 -10.93
C GLY A 43 -14.54 6.03 -10.28
N GLN A 44 -14.82 6.18 -8.98
CA GLN A 44 -14.53 7.40 -8.21
C GLN A 44 -13.22 7.31 -7.41
N LEU A 45 -12.62 6.13 -7.31
CA LEU A 45 -11.49 5.83 -6.45
C LEU A 45 -10.23 5.40 -7.22
N ASP A 46 -9.96 6.02 -8.35
CA ASP A 46 -8.67 5.80 -9.04
C ASP A 46 -7.49 6.36 -8.23
N GLU A 47 -7.80 7.16 -7.24
CA GLU A 47 -6.90 7.78 -6.29
C GLU A 47 -6.70 6.93 -5.03
N ALA A 48 -6.14 7.47 -4.01
CA ALA A 48 -5.76 6.77 -2.80
C ALA A 48 -6.86 6.77 -1.74
N VAL A 49 -6.92 5.71 -0.93
CA VAL A 49 -7.70 5.71 0.32
C VAL A 49 -7.21 6.82 1.25
N GLY A 50 -5.90 7.08 1.26
CA GLY A 50 -5.29 8.21 1.96
C GLY A 50 -4.26 8.92 1.11
N VAL A 51 -4.16 10.23 1.27
CA VAL A 51 -3.18 11.10 0.63
C VAL A 51 -2.39 11.84 1.68
N VAL A 52 -1.06 11.77 1.60
CA VAL A 52 -0.15 12.47 2.52
C VAL A 52 0.85 13.26 1.70
N TRP A 53 0.61 14.57 1.54
CA TRP A 53 1.48 15.46 0.81
C TRP A 53 2.03 16.56 1.72
N GLY A 54 3.35 16.67 1.80
CA GLY A 54 4.00 17.69 2.61
C GLY A 54 3.78 17.56 4.12
N SER A 55 3.17 16.46 4.57
CA SER A 55 2.85 16.15 5.95
C SER A 55 3.61 14.90 6.40
N SER A 56 3.76 14.70 7.70
CA SER A 56 4.10 13.40 8.28
C SER A 56 2.85 12.77 8.89
N ALA A 57 2.75 11.45 8.84
CA ALA A 57 1.62 10.73 9.40
C ALA A 57 2.05 9.44 10.10
N VAL A 58 1.39 9.11 11.19
CA VAL A 58 1.51 7.82 11.86
C VAL A 58 0.14 7.16 11.86
N PHE A 59 0.07 5.98 11.24
CA PHE A 59 -1.08 5.09 11.33
C PHE A 59 -0.72 3.98 12.30
N ARG A 60 -1.50 3.82 13.36
CA ARG A 60 -1.27 2.78 14.37
C ARG A 60 -2.52 1.94 14.57
N ARG A 61 -2.36 0.63 14.48
CA ARG A 61 -3.46 -0.33 14.68
C ARG A 61 -4.69 -0.03 13.79
N CYS A 62 -4.44 0.34 12.54
CA CYS A 62 -5.50 0.64 11.59
C CYS A 62 -5.72 -0.50 10.60
N VAL A 63 -6.95 -0.61 10.11
CA VAL A 63 -7.30 -1.41 8.93
C VAL A 63 -7.60 -0.47 7.78
N ILE A 64 -6.83 -0.58 6.69
CA ILE A 64 -6.97 0.25 5.50
C ILE A 64 -7.20 -0.68 4.32
N ARG A 65 -8.34 -0.54 3.65
CA ARG A 65 -8.72 -1.42 2.55
C ARG A 65 -9.62 -0.76 1.51
N GLY A 66 -9.74 -1.45 0.37
CA GLY A 66 -10.54 -0.97 -0.76
C GLY A 66 -9.76 0.02 -1.63
N ALA A 67 -10.33 0.41 -2.75
CA ALA A 67 -9.74 1.30 -3.75
C ALA A 67 -8.58 0.73 -4.58
N GLY A 68 -8.13 1.52 -5.55
CA GLY A 68 -7.00 1.17 -6.41
C GLY A 68 -5.67 1.31 -5.71
N LYS A 69 -5.46 2.40 -4.99
CA LYS A 69 -4.27 2.68 -4.16
C LYS A 69 -4.68 2.77 -2.69
N LEU A 70 -3.82 2.40 -1.77
CA LEU A 70 -4.11 2.57 -0.34
C LEU A 70 -3.67 3.95 0.16
N VAL A 71 -2.37 4.22 0.21
CA VAL A 71 -1.88 5.50 0.69
C VAL A 71 -0.82 6.04 -0.25
N LEU A 72 -1.08 7.22 -0.80
CA LEU A 72 -0.16 7.95 -1.65
C LEU A 72 0.66 8.93 -0.79
N CYS A 73 1.95 8.68 -0.67
CA CYS A 73 2.88 9.51 0.10
C CYS A 73 3.76 10.30 -0.87
N GLY A 74 3.51 11.60 -0.93
CA GLY A 74 4.14 12.52 -1.87
C GLY A 74 3.30 12.78 -3.12
N SER A 75 3.39 14.01 -3.62
CA SER A 75 2.58 14.46 -4.77
C SER A 75 3.07 13.97 -6.13
N GLY A 76 4.32 13.50 -6.21
CA GLY A 76 4.99 13.23 -7.49
C GLY A 76 5.42 14.49 -8.24
N ASP A 77 5.12 15.67 -7.73
CA ASP A 77 5.47 16.95 -8.31
C ASP A 77 6.91 17.33 -7.95
N THR A 78 7.73 17.59 -8.96
CA THR A 78 9.13 17.98 -8.75
C THR A 78 9.28 19.32 -8.04
N ASP A 79 8.32 20.22 -8.20
CA ASP A 79 8.34 21.53 -7.54
C ASP A 79 8.07 21.44 -6.04
N LYS A 80 7.42 20.38 -5.59
CA LYS A 80 7.14 20.11 -4.18
C LYS A 80 8.19 19.28 -3.46
N LEU A 81 9.24 18.83 -4.16
CA LEU A 81 10.30 17.97 -3.58
C LEU A 81 10.90 18.56 -2.29
N ASN A 82 11.06 19.87 -2.20
CA ASN A 82 11.65 20.51 -1.03
C ASN A 82 10.73 20.48 0.20
N VAL A 83 9.41 20.49 0.00
CA VAL A 83 8.42 20.42 1.07
C VAL A 83 8.21 18.98 1.56
N GLU A 84 8.31 18.03 0.66
CA GLU A 84 8.04 16.60 0.92
C GLU A 84 9.26 15.84 1.42
N ARG A 85 10.47 16.32 1.06
CA ARG A 85 11.73 15.68 1.44
C ARG A 85 11.86 15.57 2.96
N GLY A 86 12.14 14.35 3.43
CA GLY A 86 12.32 14.06 4.85
C GLY A 86 11.02 13.87 5.64
N LYS A 87 9.86 14.11 5.04
CA LYS A 87 8.59 13.75 5.65
C LYS A 87 8.44 12.23 5.71
N THR A 88 7.79 11.74 6.77
CA THR A 88 7.69 10.31 7.04
C THR A 88 6.24 9.90 7.27
N VAL A 89 5.84 8.82 6.61
CA VAL A 89 4.57 8.13 6.89
C VAL A 89 4.90 6.78 7.50
N THR A 90 4.41 6.55 8.71
CA THR A 90 4.66 5.32 9.46
C THR A 90 3.37 4.53 9.61
N PHE A 91 3.41 3.25 9.32
CA PHE A 91 2.36 2.28 9.61
C PHE A 91 2.88 1.33 10.67
N GLU A 92 2.25 1.35 11.85
CA GLU A 92 2.58 0.48 12.96
C GLU A 92 1.41 -0.46 13.25
N ASP A 93 1.69 -1.75 13.19
CA ASP A 93 0.70 -2.77 13.51
C ASP A 93 -0.59 -2.71 12.69
N CYS A 94 -0.51 -2.23 11.45
CA CYS A 94 -1.64 -2.05 10.57
C CYS A 94 -1.94 -3.29 9.70
N ILE A 95 -3.18 -3.34 9.20
CA ILE A 95 -3.58 -4.23 8.10
C ILE A 95 -3.82 -3.38 6.86
N LEU A 96 -3.12 -3.71 5.77
CA LEU A 96 -3.21 -3.08 4.47
C LEU A 96 -3.71 -4.14 3.49
N GLU A 97 -5.00 -4.10 3.12
CA GLU A 97 -5.62 -5.22 2.42
C GLU A 97 -6.58 -4.84 1.30
N ASP A 98 -6.86 -5.81 0.41
CA ASP A 98 -7.91 -5.74 -0.61
C ASP A 98 -7.84 -4.49 -1.50
N PHE A 99 -6.71 -4.25 -2.13
CA PHE A 99 -6.48 -3.12 -3.03
C PHE A 99 -6.02 -3.55 -4.43
N GLY A 100 -6.38 -2.74 -5.42
CA GLY A 100 -6.20 -3.14 -6.82
C GLY A 100 -4.82 -2.88 -7.39
N ARG A 101 -4.24 -1.71 -7.12
CA ARG A 101 -3.02 -1.24 -7.80
C ARG A 101 -1.80 -1.18 -6.90
N ARG A 102 -1.88 -0.40 -5.83
CA ARG A 102 -0.71 -0.07 -5.02
C ARG A 102 -1.08 0.03 -3.55
N GLY A 103 -0.29 -0.59 -2.71
CA GLY A 103 -0.31 -0.34 -1.28
C GLY A 103 0.26 1.05 -0.96
N PRO A 104 1.03 1.21 0.12
CA PRO A 104 1.76 2.44 0.36
C PRO A 104 2.71 2.77 -0.78
N GLU A 105 2.59 3.98 -1.32
CA GLU A 105 3.40 4.48 -2.41
C GLU A 105 4.25 5.66 -1.92
N ALA A 106 5.58 5.53 -1.94
CA ALA A 106 6.51 6.58 -1.54
C ALA A 106 7.14 7.25 -2.76
N GLN A 107 6.98 8.56 -2.87
CA GLN A 107 7.59 9.37 -3.93
C GLN A 107 8.03 10.74 -3.42
N SER A 108 8.67 11.55 -4.28
CA SER A 108 9.08 12.94 -3.99
C SER A 108 9.95 13.08 -2.74
N GLY A 109 10.82 12.09 -2.47
CA GLY A 109 11.73 12.12 -1.31
C GLY A 109 11.06 11.83 0.03
N MET A 110 9.78 11.47 0.07
CA MET A 110 9.12 11.00 1.28
C MET A 110 9.59 9.60 1.69
N ARG A 111 9.51 9.33 2.98
CA ARG A 111 9.85 8.04 3.57
C ARG A 111 8.60 7.35 4.09
N VAL A 112 8.42 6.09 3.74
CA VAL A 112 7.40 5.21 4.31
C VAL A 112 8.06 4.17 5.20
N MET A 113 7.54 3.98 6.40
CA MET A 113 7.95 2.95 7.34
C MET A 113 6.80 2.00 7.63
N LEU A 114 7.03 0.70 7.41
CA LEU A 114 6.08 -0.36 7.72
C LEU A 114 6.64 -1.19 8.87
N ARG A 115 5.94 -1.25 9.99
CA ARG A 115 6.38 -1.98 11.18
C ARG A 115 5.30 -2.92 11.68
N GLY A 116 5.59 -4.19 11.75
CA GLY A 116 4.65 -5.22 12.23
C GLY A 116 3.38 -5.33 11.40
N CYS A 117 3.36 -4.86 10.15
CA CYS A 117 2.17 -4.81 9.33
C CYS A 117 1.86 -6.14 8.64
N LEU A 118 0.57 -6.38 8.40
CA LEU A 118 0.08 -7.39 7.47
C LEU A 118 -0.36 -6.71 6.18
N ILE A 119 0.33 -7.03 5.07
CA ILE A 119 -0.01 -6.52 3.74
C ILE A 119 -0.52 -7.70 2.92
N ARG A 120 -1.75 -7.64 2.43
CA ARG A 120 -2.33 -8.78 1.72
C ARG A 120 -3.33 -8.43 0.62
N ASN A 121 -3.59 -9.40 -0.27
CA ASN A 121 -4.61 -9.33 -1.33
C ASN A 121 -4.46 -8.10 -2.25
N TRP A 122 -3.26 -7.75 -2.64
CA TRP A 122 -3.05 -6.71 -3.65
C TRP A 122 -3.24 -7.27 -5.07
N GLY A 123 -3.62 -6.40 -6.00
CA GLY A 123 -3.90 -6.78 -7.37
C GLY A 123 -5.29 -7.39 -7.57
N ALA A 124 -6.19 -7.29 -6.59
CA ALA A 124 -7.57 -7.78 -6.68
C ALA A 124 -8.54 -6.62 -6.92
N PRO A 125 -9.64 -6.90 -7.48
CA PRO A 125 -10.15 -6.83 -8.83
C PRO A 125 -9.86 -5.49 -9.49
N ALA A 126 -8.69 -5.36 -10.05
CA ALA A 126 -8.29 -4.12 -10.67
C ALA A 126 -9.12 -3.77 -11.91
N ARG A 127 -9.56 -2.55 -12.00
CA ARG A 127 -9.50 -1.82 -13.26
C ARG A 127 -8.01 -1.50 -13.49
N PHE A 128 -7.31 -2.18 -14.19
CA PHE A 128 -6.95 -2.77 -15.31
C PHE A 128 -5.70 -2.43 -16.07
N ASP A 129 -5.05 -1.33 -15.93
CA ASP A 129 -3.97 -0.89 -16.80
C ASP A 129 -2.71 -0.59 -16.06
N VAL A 130 -2.58 -0.95 -14.80
CA VAL A 130 -1.52 -0.43 -13.99
C VAL A 130 -0.93 -1.46 -13.09
N ARG A 131 0.37 -1.41 -13.01
CA ARG A 131 1.26 -2.19 -12.18
C ARG A 131 0.75 -2.32 -10.74
N SER A 132 0.57 -3.55 -10.26
CA SER A 132 0.17 -3.82 -8.89
C SER A 132 1.40 -4.11 -8.02
N PHE A 133 1.47 -3.46 -6.86
CA PHE A 133 2.55 -3.65 -5.88
C PHE A 133 1.97 -3.65 -4.46
N ALA A 134 2.49 -4.50 -3.59
CA ALA A 134 2.11 -4.43 -2.18
C ALA A 134 2.63 -3.13 -1.53
N ALA A 135 3.84 -2.70 -1.87
CA ALA A 135 4.38 -1.38 -1.53
C ALA A 135 5.40 -0.94 -2.58
N TRP A 136 5.42 0.33 -2.92
CA TRP A 136 6.21 0.85 -4.04
C TRP A 136 6.91 2.16 -3.73
N ALA A 137 8.24 2.20 -3.94
CA ALA A 137 9.05 3.41 -3.84
C ALA A 137 9.54 3.83 -5.23
N HIS A 138 9.37 5.11 -5.57
CA HIS A 138 9.87 5.68 -6.83
C HIS A 138 10.15 7.19 -6.70
N HIS A 139 10.73 7.80 -7.73
CA HIS A 139 11.03 9.24 -7.79
C HIS A 139 11.66 9.78 -6.50
N GLY A 140 12.70 9.10 -6.01
CA GLY A 140 13.43 9.51 -4.81
C GLY A 140 12.76 9.13 -3.48
N GLY A 141 11.56 8.55 -3.50
CA GLY A 141 10.92 8.04 -2.29
C GLY A 141 11.59 6.80 -1.72
N SER A 142 11.35 6.51 -0.45
CA SER A 142 11.92 5.33 0.19
C SER A 142 10.92 4.57 1.05
N ILE A 143 11.03 3.24 1.08
CA ILE A 143 10.22 2.38 1.94
C ILE A 143 11.14 1.49 2.77
N GLU A 144 10.88 1.44 4.07
CA GLU A 144 11.50 0.50 4.99
C GLU A 144 10.42 -0.37 5.64
N ALA A 145 10.54 -1.70 5.49
CA ALA A 145 9.64 -2.68 6.08
C ALA A 145 10.37 -3.52 7.14
N VAL A 146 9.82 -3.57 8.33
CA VAL A 146 10.38 -4.32 9.45
C VAL A 146 9.27 -5.14 10.11
N ASP A 147 9.55 -6.41 10.40
CA ASP A 147 8.61 -7.34 11.04
C ASP A 147 7.26 -7.48 10.32
N CYS A 148 7.25 -7.33 9.00
CA CYS A 148 6.04 -7.35 8.19
C CYS A 148 5.78 -8.71 7.56
N VAL A 149 4.49 -9.02 7.35
CA VAL A 149 4.04 -10.19 6.60
C VAL A 149 3.38 -9.75 5.31
N PHE A 150 3.84 -10.29 4.19
CA PHE A 150 3.27 -10.12 2.86
C PHE A 150 2.54 -11.39 2.46
N ASP A 151 1.21 -11.33 2.39
CA ASP A 151 0.35 -12.49 2.18
C ASP A 151 -0.52 -12.34 0.93
N GLN A 152 -0.52 -13.35 0.08
CA GLN A 152 -1.29 -13.36 -1.16
C GLN A 152 -2.10 -14.67 -1.28
N PRO A 153 -3.16 -14.84 -0.49
CA PRO A 153 -3.89 -16.10 -0.42
C PRO A 153 -4.72 -16.39 -1.67
N ARG A 154 -5.05 -15.38 -2.47
CA ARG A 154 -6.03 -15.50 -3.58
C ARG A 154 -5.42 -15.67 -4.97
N PHE A 155 -4.13 -15.95 -5.07
CA PHE A 155 -3.41 -16.09 -6.33
C PHE A 155 -4.14 -16.87 -7.43
N TRP A 156 -4.73 -18.02 -7.09
CA TRP A 156 -5.36 -18.91 -8.07
C TRP A 156 -6.76 -18.50 -8.53
N ARG A 157 -7.43 -17.58 -7.86
CA ARG A 157 -8.77 -17.14 -8.26
C ARG A 157 -8.77 -16.10 -9.37
N GLY A 158 -7.61 -15.58 -9.72
CA GLY A 158 -7.47 -14.48 -10.66
C GLY A 158 -6.44 -14.65 -11.77
N TRP A 159 -6.17 -15.89 -12.26
CA TRP A 159 -5.14 -16.09 -13.29
C TRP A 159 -5.33 -15.22 -14.55
N ARG A 160 -6.58 -14.93 -14.95
CA ARG A 160 -6.89 -14.02 -16.06
C ARG A 160 -6.53 -12.57 -15.72
N ILE A 161 -6.78 -12.17 -14.50
CA ILE A 161 -6.40 -10.84 -13.97
C ILE A 161 -4.88 -10.74 -13.93
N MET A 162 -4.22 -11.80 -13.47
CA MET A 162 -2.77 -11.91 -13.45
C MET A 162 -2.13 -11.80 -14.84
N LEU A 163 -2.67 -12.53 -15.81
CA LEU A 163 -2.17 -12.49 -17.19
C LEU A 163 -2.33 -11.09 -17.79
N ARG A 164 -3.46 -10.45 -17.54
CA ARG A 164 -3.76 -9.11 -18.00
C ARG A 164 -2.86 -8.06 -17.34
N ASP A 165 -2.69 -8.10 -16.02
CA ASP A 165 -1.75 -7.24 -15.26
C ASP A 165 -0.31 -7.44 -15.76
N TRP A 166 0.08 -8.65 -16.03
CA TRP A 166 1.40 -8.97 -16.58
C TRP A 166 1.60 -8.40 -17.98
N LEU A 167 0.63 -8.55 -18.89
CA LEU A 167 0.70 -7.99 -20.24
C LEU A 167 0.72 -6.46 -20.22
N ALA A 168 -0.12 -5.83 -19.39
CA ALA A 168 -0.14 -4.39 -19.22
C ALA A 168 1.20 -3.88 -18.68
N HIS A 169 1.82 -4.61 -17.75
CA HIS A 169 3.11 -4.25 -17.19
C HIS A 169 4.26 -4.33 -18.21
N ILE A 170 4.27 -5.38 -19.05
CA ILE A 170 5.26 -5.49 -20.13
C ILE A 170 5.10 -4.32 -21.11
N GLY A 171 3.87 -4.00 -21.51
CA GLY A 171 3.56 -2.89 -22.41
C GLY A 171 4.00 -1.55 -21.82
N GLN A 172 3.70 -1.29 -20.56
CA GLN A 172 4.10 -0.05 -19.91
C GLN A 172 5.62 0.04 -19.69
N SER A 173 6.28 -1.07 -19.34
CA SER A 173 7.74 -1.11 -19.22
C SER A 173 8.43 -0.81 -20.55
N TRP A 174 7.83 -1.24 -21.66
CA TRP A 174 8.29 -0.88 -22.99
C TRP A 174 8.12 0.62 -23.27
N ASN A 175 6.96 1.18 -22.94
CA ASN A 175 6.68 2.60 -23.16
C ASN A 175 7.57 3.51 -22.31
N ASP A 176 7.84 3.14 -21.06
CA ASP A 176 8.60 3.98 -20.11
C ASP A 176 10.13 3.87 -20.31
N GLU A 177 10.64 2.68 -20.60
CA GLU A 177 12.08 2.38 -20.58
C GLU A 177 12.58 1.78 -21.91
N GLY A 178 11.70 1.58 -22.89
CA GLY A 178 12.01 0.95 -24.18
C GLY A 178 12.54 -0.48 -23.99
N PRO A 179 13.48 -0.91 -24.89
CA PRO A 179 14.07 -2.26 -24.81
C PRO A 179 14.74 -2.57 -23.47
N ARG A 180 15.27 -1.55 -22.77
CA ARG A 180 15.93 -1.72 -21.46
C ARG A 180 14.95 -2.15 -20.38
N GLY A 181 13.70 -1.71 -20.45
CA GLY A 181 12.65 -2.14 -19.53
C GLY A 181 12.38 -3.63 -19.63
N LEU A 182 12.42 -4.18 -20.85
CA LEU A 182 12.23 -5.61 -21.08
C LEU A 182 13.41 -6.47 -20.61
N LEU A 183 14.60 -5.92 -20.51
CA LEU A 183 15.77 -6.66 -20.02
C LEU A 183 15.81 -6.82 -18.50
N ARG A 184 14.93 -6.15 -17.76
CA ARG A 184 14.85 -6.29 -16.29
C ARG A 184 14.00 -7.49 -15.89
N PRO A 185 14.57 -8.54 -15.25
CA PRO A 185 13.81 -9.71 -14.84
C PRO A 185 12.62 -9.39 -13.93
N ALA A 186 12.75 -8.33 -13.12
CA ALA A 186 11.67 -7.86 -12.24
C ALA A 186 10.41 -7.42 -13.01
N ASN A 187 10.57 -6.96 -14.25
CA ASN A 187 9.46 -6.51 -15.09
C ASN A 187 8.66 -7.68 -15.70
N TRP A 188 9.18 -8.88 -15.65
CA TRP A 188 8.51 -10.09 -16.12
C TRP A 188 7.64 -10.76 -15.06
N LEU A 189 7.64 -10.24 -13.82
CA LEU A 189 6.83 -10.82 -12.76
C LEU A 189 5.42 -10.18 -12.75
N PRO A 190 4.35 -10.98 -12.62
CA PRO A 190 3.01 -10.46 -12.37
C PRO A 190 2.98 -9.55 -11.14
N GLY A 191 2.12 -8.54 -11.15
CA GLY A 191 2.02 -7.58 -10.04
C GLY A 191 1.74 -8.22 -8.68
N VAL A 192 0.94 -9.29 -8.67
CA VAL A 192 0.67 -10.09 -7.47
C VAL A 192 1.92 -10.72 -6.85
N CYS A 193 3.00 -10.89 -7.63
CA CYS A 193 4.30 -11.38 -7.15
C CYS A 193 5.19 -10.27 -6.58
N ARG A 194 4.77 -9.00 -6.67
CA ARG A 194 5.57 -7.86 -6.27
C ARG A 194 5.15 -7.35 -4.91
N GLY A 195 5.81 -7.84 -3.89
CA GLY A 195 5.62 -7.39 -2.52
C GLY A 195 6.20 -6.00 -2.31
N LEU A 196 7.50 -5.89 -2.24
CA LEU A 196 8.21 -4.62 -2.02
C LEU A 196 9.09 -4.31 -3.23
N VAL A 197 8.92 -3.15 -3.85
CA VAL A 197 9.57 -2.80 -5.12
C VAL A 197 10.08 -1.37 -5.15
N ALA A 198 11.24 -1.15 -5.76
CA ALA A 198 11.79 0.16 -6.06
C ALA A 198 11.97 0.35 -7.58
N THR A 199 11.60 1.54 -8.08
CA THR A 199 11.84 1.95 -9.46
C THR A 199 12.22 3.44 -9.53
N ALA A 200 12.72 3.90 -10.66
CA ALA A 200 12.93 5.33 -10.95
C ALA A 200 13.60 6.11 -9.79
N GLY A 201 14.72 5.60 -9.25
CA GLY A 201 15.46 6.25 -8.16
C GLY A 201 14.88 6.04 -6.75
N GLY A 202 13.80 5.29 -6.62
CA GLY A 202 13.28 4.88 -5.32
C GLY A 202 14.20 3.91 -4.59
N GLN A 203 14.02 3.78 -3.28
CA GLN A 203 14.79 2.88 -2.44
C GLN A 203 13.87 2.03 -1.56
N VAL A 204 14.21 0.76 -1.39
CA VAL A 204 13.49 -0.15 -0.49
C VAL A 204 14.46 -0.94 0.38
N ARG A 205 14.06 -1.16 1.63
CA ARG A 205 14.74 -2.03 2.59
C ARG A 205 13.73 -2.89 3.30
N ALA A 206 14.07 -4.15 3.50
CA ALA A 206 13.25 -5.06 4.31
C ALA A 206 14.15 -5.78 5.32
N ALA A 207 13.67 -5.88 6.56
CA ALA A 207 14.32 -6.62 7.63
C ALA A 207 13.28 -7.45 8.38
N ASN A 208 13.65 -8.69 8.72
CA ASN A 208 12.78 -9.61 9.45
C ASN A 208 11.34 -9.70 8.87
N CYS A 209 11.21 -9.70 7.54
CA CYS A 209 9.93 -9.80 6.85
C CYS A 209 9.68 -11.21 6.35
N HIS A 210 8.40 -11.59 6.22
CA HIS A 210 7.98 -12.88 5.70
C HIS A 210 7.06 -12.71 4.49
N ALA A 211 7.34 -13.46 3.44
CA ALA A 211 6.43 -13.65 2.32
C ALA A 211 5.80 -15.04 2.43
N THR A 212 4.47 -15.12 2.54
CA THR A 212 3.76 -16.41 2.73
C THR A 212 3.88 -17.35 1.52
N ARG A 213 4.26 -16.79 0.37
CA ARG A 213 4.48 -17.54 -0.86
C ARG A 213 5.89 -17.28 -1.38
N TRP A 214 6.56 -18.33 -1.85
CA TRP A 214 7.94 -18.26 -2.36
C TRP A 214 8.10 -17.34 -3.59
N TRP A 215 7.03 -17.10 -4.33
CA TRP A 215 7.02 -16.25 -5.52
C TRP A 215 6.80 -14.76 -5.21
N ILE A 216 6.44 -14.38 -3.98
CA ILE A 216 6.38 -12.98 -3.57
C ILE A 216 7.79 -12.44 -3.40
N ARG A 217 8.12 -11.43 -4.18
CA ARG A 217 9.43 -10.78 -4.15
C ARG A 217 9.43 -9.60 -3.19
N LEU A 218 10.38 -9.59 -2.28
CA LEU A 218 10.69 -8.46 -1.41
C LEU A 218 12.08 -7.94 -1.80
N GLU A 219 12.14 -6.81 -2.51
CA GLU A 219 13.40 -6.17 -2.85
C GLU A 219 14.05 -5.57 -1.60
N GLY A 220 15.38 -5.43 -1.62
CA GLY A 220 16.12 -4.83 -0.52
C GLY A 220 16.08 -5.62 0.80
N HIS A 221 15.62 -6.87 0.79
CA HIS A 221 15.61 -7.70 2.00
C HIS A 221 17.05 -8.03 2.42
N ARG A 222 17.38 -7.75 3.67
CA ARG A 222 18.68 -8.02 4.26
C ARG A 222 18.53 -8.81 5.56
N GLY A 223 19.52 -9.66 5.86
CA GLY A 223 19.56 -10.45 7.09
C GLY A 223 18.61 -11.65 7.10
N LEU A 224 18.30 -12.12 8.29
CA LEU A 224 17.40 -13.25 8.52
C LEU A 224 15.97 -12.86 8.13
N ARG A 225 15.24 -13.83 7.59
CA ARG A 225 13.81 -13.71 7.33
C ARG A 225 13.04 -14.16 8.56
N MET A 226 11.93 -13.51 8.85
CA MET A 226 10.99 -13.95 9.87
C MET A 226 10.61 -15.42 9.67
N GLY A 227 10.68 -16.19 10.73
CA GLY A 227 10.30 -17.60 10.71
C GLY A 227 8.78 -17.78 10.48
N ARG A 228 8.38 -18.93 9.96
CA ARG A 228 6.96 -19.23 9.67
C ARG A 228 6.07 -19.11 10.92
N LYS A 229 6.55 -19.55 12.08
CA LYS A 229 5.79 -19.45 13.35
C LYS A 229 5.57 -18.00 13.78
N GLU A 230 6.60 -17.16 13.66
CA GLU A 230 6.52 -15.73 13.97
C GLU A 230 5.57 -15.02 13.00
N ALA A 231 5.68 -15.31 11.70
CA ALA A 231 4.77 -14.79 10.68
C ALA A 231 3.32 -15.16 10.98
N PHE A 232 3.07 -16.40 11.38
CA PHE A 232 1.73 -16.83 11.76
C PHE A 232 1.21 -16.06 12.99
N ALA A 233 2.05 -15.82 13.99
CA ALA A 233 1.67 -15.01 15.16
C ALA A 233 1.37 -13.54 14.79
N VAL A 234 2.09 -12.95 13.82
CA VAL A 234 1.75 -11.62 13.29
C VAL A 234 0.37 -11.65 12.64
N VAL A 235 0.12 -12.61 11.74
CA VAL A 235 -1.18 -12.74 11.06
C VAL A 235 -2.30 -12.89 12.08
N GLU A 236 -2.16 -13.78 13.06
CA GLU A 236 -3.19 -14.00 14.07
C GLU A 236 -3.51 -12.72 14.88
N ARG A 237 -2.48 -11.99 15.31
CA ARG A 237 -2.68 -10.70 16.01
C ARG A 237 -3.42 -9.69 15.13
N ARG A 238 -3.12 -9.62 13.84
CA ARG A 238 -3.77 -8.70 12.90
C ARG A 238 -5.21 -9.11 12.60
N GLU A 239 -5.50 -10.41 12.52
CA GLU A 239 -6.88 -10.88 12.38
C GLU A 239 -7.73 -10.55 13.62
N ARG A 240 -7.18 -10.61 14.82
CA ARG A 240 -7.87 -10.16 16.03
C ARG A 240 -8.15 -8.65 15.97
N LEU A 241 -7.18 -7.83 15.61
CA LEU A 241 -7.36 -6.41 15.40
C LEU A 241 -8.45 -6.12 14.36
N ARG A 242 -8.44 -6.84 13.24
CA ARG A 242 -9.46 -6.71 12.21
C ARG A 242 -10.84 -7.03 12.77
N ALA A 243 -11.01 -8.13 13.47
CA ALA A 243 -12.28 -8.51 14.10
C ALA A 243 -12.74 -7.45 15.11
N GLU A 244 -11.82 -6.92 15.91
CA GLU A 244 -12.09 -5.86 16.87
C GLU A 244 -12.62 -4.59 16.18
N LEU A 245 -11.92 -4.10 15.16
CA LEU A 245 -12.31 -2.86 14.48
C LEU A 245 -13.58 -3.03 13.64
N THR A 246 -13.74 -4.15 12.93
CA THR A 246 -14.96 -4.40 12.15
C THR A 246 -16.17 -4.70 13.03
N GLY A 247 -15.98 -5.25 14.23
CA GLY A 247 -17.03 -5.44 15.21
C GLY A 247 -17.47 -4.12 15.87
N ARG A 248 -16.52 -3.21 16.13
CA ARG A 248 -16.81 -1.86 16.64
C ARG A 248 -17.50 -0.98 15.59
N PHE A 249 -17.17 -1.20 14.34
CA PHE A 249 -17.58 -0.37 13.23
C PHE A 249 -18.26 -1.26 12.16
N PRO A 250 -19.52 -1.69 12.39
CA PRO A 250 -20.25 -2.37 11.34
C PRO A 250 -20.30 -1.48 10.11
N ALA A 251 -20.07 -2.05 8.93
CA ALA A 251 -20.03 -1.33 7.68
C ALA A 251 -21.26 -0.42 7.56
N ALA A 252 -21.04 0.89 7.66
CA ALA A 252 -22.06 1.84 7.33
C ALA A 252 -22.37 1.64 5.85
N ALA A 253 -23.61 1.36 5.50
CA ALA A 253 -24.02 1.27 4.12
C ALA A 253 -23.60 2.58 3.43
N CYS A 254 -22.85 2.48 2.36
CA CYS A 254 -22.63 3.62 1.47
C CYS A 254 -24.00 4.10 1.05
N LEU A 255 -24.48 5.18 1.66
CA LEU A 255 -25.69 5.86 1.22
C LEU A 255 -25.35 6.47 -0.11
N GLY A 256 -25.69 5.72 -1.18
CA GLY A 256 -25.68 6.23 -2.53
C GLY A 256 -26.59 7.46 -2.59
N ARG A 257 -26.01 8.58 -2.93
CA ARG A 257 -26.70 9.72 -3.55
C ARG A 257 -25.95 10.10 -4.80
#